data_7431fb08fdc0c5da540abbcbb659ac47
#
_entry.id   7431fb08fdc0c5da540abbcbb659ac47
#
_cell.length_a   1.000
_cell.length_b   1.000
_cell.length_c   1.000
_cell.angle_alpha   90.00
_cell.angle_beta   90.00
_cell.angle_gamma   90.00
#
_symmetry.space_group_name_H-M   'P 1'
#
loop_
_entity.id
_entity.type
_entity.pdbx_description
1 polymer ?
#
loop_
_entity_poly.entity_id
_entity_poly.type
_entity_poly.pdbx_seq_one_letter_code
_entity_poly.pdbx_strand_id
1 'polypeptide(L)'
;MNEERRNNTGFIIRVVITVILSIAAFTGGTIVGVGLDENVRSYMGFVMLGTLGFTLILMVLNAVFAGLYKKSKNLSVREGRKYISEKIEEAEKSLKRATRKIVALRIVLDLYSAFILLLGLGIAFLIGIGRASAVFTMFPAYLILGFFNRIRLAAPKPDFSAYAKEEDYPVLYSLAYKAQAAVSMKGDIKILIVGGSNAGISKIGNVNSLYIGTGILDMLTEDELYQVLIHEFCHRTKDGDPKDREFRLFTYITEQEDTKVNFFCNRMFVFLDFVYAFEYMVYRTVVSRSIEYIADKAIAENGSPEIAASALTKLAYNELFNREFNLHITESYYKSVEKRKDTGRIVANAFRLAVDKRKDAWDDLIAKEIQPLSSTHPIVRNRIDAIGITKVNLLPFPADSEYYNEAVKAMEYVDAIVYNDNLENYAKEREEFYLKPLAVIEEWKSSEKSLSPEEARPVMNALSTLSMYDELYELCERIIRENDNKFNTAHAYMERGRIRLLKYDNNGINDIYTAIDANSNYIEDGLNLIGEYCCVCGLENELNEYRERSMDIEQPCHSDHIEGESLLFLCLYKKSYM
;
A
#
# COMPACT_ATOMS: atom_id res chain seq x y z
N MET A 1 11.19 9.68 14.15
CA MET A 1 11.62 11.04 14.60
C MET A 1 11.91 12.02 13.46
N ASN A 2 12.52 11.62 12.34
CA ASN A 2 12.84 12.54 11.22
C ASN A 2 11.63 12.90 10.34
N GLU A 3 10.64 12.03 10.18
CA GLU A 3 9.49 12.25 9.30
C GLU A 3 8.46 13.21 9.92
N GLU A 4 8.20 13.08 11.19
CA GLU A 4 7.31 13.98 11.95
C GLU A 4 7.85 15.42 12.01
N ARG A 5 9.15 15.59 12.22
CA ARG A 5 9.82 16.91 12.09
C ARG A 5 9.72 17.49 10.68
N ARG A 6 9.79 16.64 9.67
CA ARG A 6 9.74 17.03 8.26
C ARG A 6 8.35 17.51 7.84
N ASN A 7 7.29 16.83 8.29
CA ASN A 7 5.91 17.24 8.06
C ASN A 7 5.58 18.56 8.76
N ASN A 8 6.07 18.75 9.98
CA ASN A 8 5.90 19.98 10.74
C ASN A 8 6.61 21.19 10.07
N THR A 9 7.82 21.02 9.55
CA THR A 9 8.53 22.11 8.86
C THR A 9 7.83 22.53 7.59
N GLY A 10 7.37 21.57 6.78
CA GLY A 10 6.60 21.85 5.55
C GLY A 10 5.28 22.57 5.84
N PHE A 11 4.58 22.19 6.90
CA PHE A 11 3.36 22.86 7.33
C PHE A 11 3.62 24.29 7.79
N ILE A 12 4.64 24.51 8.63
CA ILE A 12 5.02 25.86 9.10
C ILE A 12 5.33 26.79 7.92
N ILE A 13 6.09 26.33 6.93
CA ILE A 13 6.39 27.14 5.73
C ILE A 13 5.12 27.56 4.98
N ARG A 14 4.17 26.64 4.81
CA ARG A 14 2.87 26.94 4.15
C ARG A 14 2.07 27.97 4.93
N VAL A 15 1.99 27.84 6.24
CA VAL A 15 1.34 28.81 7.13
C VAL A 15 1.99 30.19 7.00
N VAL A 16 3.33 30.26 7.06
CA VAL A 16 4.08 31.52 6.91
C VAL A 16 3.80 32.19 5.57
N ILE A 17 3.86 31.45 4.45
CA ILE A 17 3.56 31.98 3.12
C ILE A 17 2.11 32.47 3.07
N THR A 18 1.16 31.73 3.61
CA THR A 18 -0.26 32.09 3.68
C THR A 18 -0.48 33.41 4.42
N VAL A 19 0.17 33.55 5.59
CA VAL A 19 0.09 34.77 6.42
C VAL A 19 0.66 35.96 5.67
N ILE A 20 1.85 35.80 5.06
CA ILE A 20 2.50 36.87 4.28
C ILE A 20 1.59 37.33 3.13
N LEU A 21 1.03 36.40 2.35
CA LEU A 21 0.16 36.73 1.22
C LEU A 21 -1.16 37.37 1.68
N SER A 22 -1.74 36.89 2.77
CA SER A 22 -2.97 37.47 3.34
C SER A 22 -2.73 38.91 3.82
N ILE A 23 -1.61 39.17 4.50
CA ILE A 23 -1.23 40.52 4.95
C ILE A 23 -0.95 41.42 3.74
N ALA A 24 -0.22 40.94 2.76
CA ALA A 24 0.10 41.73 1.55
C ALA A 24 -1.16 42.12 0.78
N ALA A 25 -2.09 41.19 0.60
CA ALA A 25 -3.37 41.46 -0.07
C ALA A 25 -4.21 42.46 0.75
N PHE A 26 -4.32 42.26 2.07
CA PHE A 26 -5.02 43.18 2.98
C PHE A 26 -4.41 44.59 2.97
N THR A 27 -3.10 44.71 3.09
CA THR A 27 -2.37 45.98 3.09
C THR A 27 -2.54 46.72 1.75
N GLY A 28 -2.41 45.96 0.63
CA GLY A 28 -2.68 46.51 -0.72
C GLY A 28 -4.10 47.06 -0.84
N GLY A 29 -5.09 46.32 -0.36
CA GLY A 29 -6.48 46.78 -0.29
C GLY A 29 -6.64 48.05 0.56
N THR A 30 -5.97 48.12 1.72
CA THR A 30 -6.03 49.28 2.60
C THR A 30 -5.44 50.54 1.92
N ILE A 31 -4.30 50.39 1.24
CA ILE A 31 -3.69 51.50 0.49
C ILE A 31 -4.62 52.03 -0.59
N VAL A 32 -5.20 51.11 -1.39
CA VAL A 32 -6.17 51.49 -2.40
C VAL A 32 -7.41 52.15 -1.78
N GLY A 33 -7.91 51.60 -0.68
CA GLY A 33 -9.07 52.11 0.03
C GLY A 33 -8.89 53.51 0.63
N VAL A 34 -7.65 53.97 0.89
CA VAL A 34 -7.36 55.33 1.34
C VAL A 34 -7.68 56.38 0.24
N GLY A 35 -7.43 56.04 -1.03
CA GLY A 35 -7.65 56.91 -2.16
C GLY A 35 -9.09 56.90 -2.70
N LEU A 36 -9.99 56.08 -2.15
CA LEU A 36 -11.37 55.93 -2.66
C LEU A 36 -12.36 56.82 -1.88
N ASP A 37 -13.37 57.36 -2.62
CA ASP A 37 -14.53 58.00 -2.03
C ASP A 37 -15.29 57.07 -1.06
N GLU A 38 -15.96 57.65 -0.08
CA GLU A 38 -16.71 56.92 0.94
C GLU A 38 -17.84 56.07 0.35
N ASN A 39 -18.52 56.57 -0.68
CA ASN A 39 -19.56 55.83 -1.42
C ASN A 39 -18.97 54.61 -2.13
N VAL A 40 -17.82 54.74 -2.77
CA VAL A 40 -17.13 53.66 -3.48
C VAL A 40 -16.64 52.61 -2.47
N ARG A 41 -16.10 53.01 -1.31
CA ARG A 41 -15.71 52.12 -0.22
C ARG A 41 -16.88 51.32 0.33
N SER A 42 -18.03 52.00 0.57
CA SER A 42 -19.25 51.35 1.02
C SER A 42 -19.72 50.30 0.02
N TYR A 43 -19.73 50.64 -1.27
CA TYR A 43 -20.05 49.67 -2.34
C TYR A 43 -19.11 48.47 -2.34
N MET A 44 -17.79 48.69 -2.20
CA MET A 44 -16.83 47.58 -2.08
C MET A 44 -17.05 46.74 -0.84
N GLY A 45 -17.55 47.28 0.24
CA GLY A 45 -17.99 46.53 1.43
C GLY A 45 -19.14 45.57 1.13
N PHE A 46 -20.12 46.00 0.31
CA PHE A 46 -21.21 45.13 -0.17
C PHE A 46 -20.67 44.02 -1.10
N VAL A 47 -19.74 44.36 -2.01
CA VAL A 47 -19.07 43.37 -2.86
C VAL A 47 -18.33 42.31 -2.00
N MET A 48 -17.63 42.74 -0.94
CA MET A 48 -16.99 41.85 -0.02
C MET A 48 -17.98 40.89 0.65
N LEU A 49 -19.09 41.40 1.19
CA LEU A 49 -20.12 40.56 1.83
C LEU A 49 -20.75 39.60 0.82
N GLY A 50 -21.00 40.03 -0.41
CA GLY A 50 -21.49 39.18 -1.51
C GLY A 50 -20.50 38.07 -1.85
N THR A 51 -19.21 38.39 -1.92
CA THR A 51 -18.15 37.40 -2.20
C THR A 51 -17.99 36.38 -1.05
N LEU A 52 -18.09 36.84 0.19
CA LEU A 52 -18.10 35.93 1.36
C LEU A 52 -19.31 35.00 1.33
N GLY A 53 -20.50 35.54 1.08
CA GLY A 53 -21.72 34.76 0.92
C GLY A 53 -21.62 33.72 -0.17
N PHE A 54 -21.12 34.14 -1.35
CA PHE A 54 -20.85 33.22 -2.47
C PHE A 54 -19.89 32.08 -2.06
N THR A 55 -18.81 32.41 -1.36
CA THR A 55 -17.83 31.40 -0.90
C THR A 55 -18.46 30.40 0.04
N LEU A 56 -19.29 30.83 0.98
CA LEU A 56 -20.02 29.96 1.89
C LEU A 56 -21.00 29.05 1.14
N ILE A 57 -21.73 29.59 0.17
CA ILE A 57 -22.61 28.79 -0.71
C ILE A 57 -21.79 27.74 -1.47
N LEU A 58 -20.64 28.13 -2.01
CA LEU A 58 -19.76 27.21 -2.74
C LEU A 58 -19.24 26.07 -1.84
N MET A 59 -18.90 26.36 -0.58
CA MET A 59 -18.52 25.34 0.41
C MET A 59 -19.67 24.37 0.69
N VAL A 60 -20.89 24.89 0.91
CA VAL A 60 -22.08 24.06 1.14
C VAL A 60 -22.38 23.20 -0.08
N LEU A 61 -22.34 23.77 -1.28
CA LEU A 61 -22.55 23.02 -2.52
C LEU A 61 -21.52 21.90 -2.70
N ASN A 62 -20.24 22.18 -2.44
CA ASN A 62 -19.20 21.14 -2.46
C ASN A 62 -19.51 19.98 -1.49
N ALA A 63 -19.90 20.29 -0.26
CA ALA A 63 -20.28 19.29 0.73
C ALA A 63 -21.52 18.48 0.30
N VAL A 64 -22.55 19.17 -0.22
CA VAL A 64 -23.78 18.52 -0.71
C VAL A 64 -23.47 17.62 -1.91
N PHE A 65 -22.73 18.11 -2.90
CA PHE A 65 -22.36 17.29 -4.07
C PHE A 65 -21.45 16.13 -3.70
N ALA A 66 -20.51 16.31 -2.77
CA ALA A 66 -19.72 15.21 -2.23
C ALA A 66 -20.60 14.15 -1.57
N GLY A 67 -21.57 14.57 -0.75
CA GLY A 67 -22.55 13.68 -0.13
C GLY A 67 -23.44 12.95 -1.13
N LEU A 68 -23.94 13.65 -2.16
CA LEU A 68 -24.73 13.04 -3.23
C LEU A 68 -23.90 12.07 -4.08
N TYR A 69 -22.68 12.42 -4.42
CA TYR A 69 -21.77 11.54 -5.14
C TYR A 69 -21.45 10.28 -4.33
N LYS A 70 -21.14 10.44 -3.05
CA LYS A 70 -20.95 9.34 -2.13
C LYS A 70 -22.21 8.46 -2.06
N LYS A 71 -23.39 9.05 -1.90
CA LYS A 71 -24.68 8.32 -1.89
C LYS A 71 -24.91 7.58 -3.20
N SER A 72 -24.58 8.17 -4.36
CA SER A 72 -24.70 7.51 -5.66
C SER A 72 -23.73 6.34 -5.84
N LYS A 73 -22.67 6.26 -5.02
CA LYS A 73 -21.69 5.17 -4.97
C LYS A 73 -21.87 4.26 -3.75
N ASN A 74 -22.83 4.55 -2.90
CA ASN A 74 -23.26 3.67 -1.82
C ASN A 74 -24.12 2.53 -2.40
N LEU A 75 -23.49 1.81 -3.32
CA LEU A 75 -23.99 0.60 -3.90
C LEU A 75 -23.85 -0.52 -2.85
N SER A 76 -24.72 -1.52 -2.90
CA SER A 76 -24.41 -2.75 -2.19
C SER A 76 -23.02 -3.25 -2.63
N VAL A 77 -22.33 -4.03 -1.80
CA VAL A 77 -21.01 -4.56 -2.15
C VAL A 77 -21.04 -5.22 -3.54
N ARG A 78 -22.13 -5.93 -3.87
CA ARG A 78 -22.37 -6.54 -5.19
C ARG A 78 -22.38 -5.54 -6.33
N GLU A 79 -23.21 -4.51 -6.22
CA GLU A 79 -23.36 -3.49 -7.25
C GLU A 79 -22.06 -2.71 -7.41
N GLY A 80 -21.36 -2.44 -6.30
CA GLY A 80 -20.05 -1.79 -6.27
C GLY A 80 -19.00 -2.59 -7.03
N ARG A 81 -18.86 -3.88 -6.75
CA ARG A 81 -17.93 -4.79 -7.45
C ARG A 81 -18.24 -4.87 -8.93
N LYS A 82 -19.50 -5.10 -9.29
CA LYS A 82 -19.93 -5.11 -10.69
C LYS A 82 -19.58 -3.80 -11.39
N TYR A 83 -19.88 -2.68 -10.74
CA TYR A 83 -19.59 -1.36 -11.29
C TYR A 83 -18.09 -1.15 -11.51
N ILE A 84 -17.24 -1.54 -10.55
CA ILE A 84 -15.78 -1.41 -10.64
C ILE A 84 -15.23 -2.33 -11.73
N SER A 85 -15.68 -3.59 -11.78
CA SER A 85 -15.28 -4.55 -12.82
C SER A 85 -15.60 -4.01 -14.22
N GLU A 86 -16.84 -3.51 -14.43
CA GLU A 86 -17.23 -2.88 -15.69
C GLU A 86 -16.37 -1.65 -16.03
N LYS A 87 -15.97 -0.84 -15.03
CA LYS A 87 -15.10 0.32 -15.23
C LYS A 87 -13.67 -0.06 -15.56
N ILE A 88 -13.13 -1.09 -14.93
CA ILE A 88 -11.81 -1.62 -15.26
C ILE A 88 -11.82 -2.15 -16.70
N GLU A 89 -12.81 -2.97 -17.07
CA GLU A 89 -12.95 -3.52 -18.41
C GLU A 89 -13.11 -2.41 -19.50
N GLU A 90 -13.91 -1.36 -19.20
CA GLU A 90 -14.03 -0.20 -20.08
C GLU A 90 -12.68 0.53 -20.28
N ALA A 91 -11.92 0.68 -19.19
CA ALA A 91 -10.61 1.34 -19.23
C ALA A 91 -9.55 0.49 -19.95
N GLU A 92 -9.57 -0.83 -19.79
CA GLU A 92 -8.72 -1.78 -20.51
C GLU A 92 -8.96 -1.72 -22.02
N LYS A 93 -10.23 -1.66 -22.46
CA LYS A 93 -10.59 -1.53 -23.87
C LYS A 93 -10.07 -0.23 -24.50
N SER A 94 -9.85 0.83 -23.74
CA SER A 94 -9.31 2.09 -24.25
C SER A 94 -8.49 2.86 -23.21
N LEU A 95 -7.29 2.37 -22.92
CA LEU A 95 -6.33 3.01 -22.03
C LEU A 95 -6.05 4.48 -22.40
N LYS A 96 -5.98 4.81 -23.69
CA LYS A 96 -5.80 6.18 -24.17
C LYS A 96 -6.94 7.11 -23.74
N ARG A 97 -8.18 6.60 -23.70
CA ARG A 97 -9.36 7.37 -23.25
C ARG A 97 -9.34 7.55 -21.74
N ALA A 98 -9.04 6.50 -20.99
CA ALA A 98 -8.90 6.55 -19.53
C ALA A 98 -7.81 7.56 -19.11
N THR A 99 -6.67 7.50 -19.78
CA THR A 99 -5.57 8.46 -19.63
C THR A 99 -5.99 9.91 -19.83
N ARG A 100 -6.70 10.21 -20.94
CA ARG A 100 -7.17 11.57 -21.22
C ARG A 100 -8.16 12.05 -20.16
N LYS A 101 -9.02 11.18 -19.66
CA LYS A 101 -10.00 11.49 -18.60
C LYS A 101 -9.29 11.90 -17.30
N ILE A 102 -8.30 11.15 -16.86
CA ILE A 102 -7.54 11.48 -15.64
C ILE A 102 -6.77 12.78 -15.78
N VAL A 103 -6.10 13.00 -16.91
CA VAL A 103 -5.40 14.26 -17.16
C VAL A 103 -6.38 15.45 -17.18
N ALA A 104 -7.56 15.29 -17.80
CA ALA A 104 -8.58 16.33 -17.79
C ALA A 104 -9.10 16.64 -16.37
N LEU A 105 -9.38 15.62 -15.57
CA LEU A 105 -9.80 15.80 -14.18
C LEU A 105 -8.73 16.50 -13.35
N ARG A 106 -7.45 16.15 -13.54
CA ARG A 106 -6.34 16.85 -12.88
C ARG A 106 -6.28 18.33 -13.28
N ILE A 107 -6.41 18.64 -14.57
CA ILE A 107 -6.42 20.03 -15.04
C ILE A 107 -7.59 20.81 -14.41
N VAL A 108 -8.77 20.21 -14.32
CA VAL A 108 -9.92 20.81 -13.63
C VAL A 108 -9.61 21.10 -12.18
N LEU A 109 -8.98 20.17 -11.46
CA LEU A 109 -8.55 20.35 -10.07
C LEU A 109 -7.50 21.46 -9.92
N ASP A 110 -6.51 21.51 -10.81
CA ASP A 110 -5.47 22.56 -10.81
C ASP A 110 -6.09 23.95 -11.04
N LEU A 111 -6.98 24.08 -12.03
CA LEU A 111 -7.68 25.33 -12.31
C LEU A 111 -8.61 25.76 -11.16
N TYR A 112 -9.33 24.81 -10.59
CA TYR A 112 -10.17 25.07 -9.42
C TYR A 112 -9.35 25.48 -8.20
N SER A 113 -8.19 24.85 -7.99
CA SER A 113 -7.27 25.24 -6.92
C SER A 113 -6.74 26.67 -7.09
N ALA A 114 -6.38 27.04 -8.33
CA ALA A 114 -5.97 28.41 -8.64
C ALA A 114 -7.11 29.42 -8.42
N PHE A 115 -8.35 29.06 -8.81
CA PHE A 115 -9.53 29.86 -8.53
C PHE A 115 -9.74 30.11 -7.04
N ILE A 116 -9.62 29.07 -6.19
CA ILE A 116 -9.76 29.21 -4.73
C ILE A 116 -8.66 30.12 -4.14
N LEU A 117 -7.42 30.01 -4.64
CA LEU A 117 -6.35 30.94 -4.26
C LEU A 117 -6.70 32.40 -4.59
N LEU A 118 -7.12 32.65 -5.83
CA LEU A 118 -7.50 34.00 -6.27
C LEU A 118 -8.70 34.54 -5.48
N LEU A 119 -9.67 33.69 -5.18
CA LEU A 119 -10.82 34.02 -4.35
C LEU A 119 -10.38 34.44 -2.94
N GLY A 120 -9.47 33.65 -2.30
CA GLY A 120 -8.92 33.99 -1.00
C GLY A 120 -8.16 35.33 -0.99
N LEU A 121 -7.28 35.54 -1.97
CA LEU A 121 -6.55 36.82 -2.11
C LEU A 121 -7.49 38.01 -2.38
N GLY A 122 -8.50 37.83 -3.24
CA GLY A 122 -9.49 38.85 -3.54
C GLY A 122 -10.30 39.23 -2.30
N ILE A 123 -10.76 38.28 -1.49
CA ILE A 123 -11.48 38.56 -0.24
C ILE A 123 -10.58 39.32 0.73
N ALA A 124 -9.33 38.90 0.94
CA ALA A 124 -8.39 39.59 1.82
C ALA A 124 -8.15 41.04 1.37
N PHE A 125 -8.05 41.29 0.05
CA PHE A 125 -7.92 42.61 -0.53
C PHE A 125 -9.17 43.49 -0.31
N LEU A 126 -10.37 42.93 -0.52
CA LEU A 126 -11.64 43.61 -0.29
C LEU A 126 -11.86 44.01 1.17
N ILE A 127 -11.43 43.12 2.12
CA ILE A 127 -11.43 43.41 3.55
C ILE A 127 -10.54 44.63 3.84
N GLY A 128 -9.38 44.73 3.20
CA GLY A 128 -8.49 45.89 3.28
C GLY A 128 -9.13 47.18 2.77
N ILE A 129 -9.75 47.15 1.58
CA ILE A 129 -10.46 48.31 1.00
C ILE A 129 -11.56 48.80 1.94
N GLY A 130 -12.38 47.89 2.46
CA GLY A 130 -13.48 48.20 3.38
C GLY A 130 -13.01 48.64 4.79
N ARG A 131 -11.70 48.66 5.06
CA ARG A 131 -11.12 48.91 6.39
C ARG A 131 -11.75 48.10 7.51
N ALA A 132 -12.20 46.89 7.17
CA ALA A 132 -12.69 45.96 8.18
C ALA A 132 -11.54 45.46 9.07
N SER A 133 -11.88 44.93 10.25
CA SER A 133 -10.86 44.42 11.14
C SER A 133 -10.01 43.32 10.48
N ALA A 134 -8.71 43.38 10.65
CA ALA A 134 -7.77 42.36 10.16
C ALA A 134 -8.10 40.94 10.61
N VAL A 135 -8.86 40.76 11.68
CA VAL A 135 -9.35 39.46 12.16
C VAL A 135 -10.17 38.73 11.09
N PHE A 136 -10.92 39.47 10.26
CA PHE A 136 -11.67 38.84 9.17
C PHE A 136 -10.79 38.22 8.06
N THR A 137 -9.48 38.53 8.02
CA THR A 137 -8.54 37.89 7.10
C THR A 137 -8.26 36.43 7.42
N MET A 138 -8.65 35.93 8.61
CA MET A 138 -8.52 34.53 8.97
C MET A 138 -9.30 33.61 8.03
N PHE A 139 -10.49 34.01 7.58
CA PHE A 139 -11.29 33.21 6.66
C PHE A 139 -10.62 33.05 5.27
N PRO A 140 -10.24 34.11 4.55
CA PRO A 140 -9.51 33.96 3.30
C PRO A 140 -8.15 33.27 3.45
N ALA A 141 -7.48 33.39 4.62
CA ALA A 141 -6.26 32.67 4.92
C ALA A 141 -6.46 31.13 4.86
N TYR A 142 -7.61 30.61 5.29
CA TYR A 142 -7.91 29.19 5.13
C TYR A 142 -8.01 28.77 3.67
N LEU A 143 -8.56 29.59 2.78
CA LEU A 143 -8.65 29.30 1.35
C LEU A 143 -7.25 29.27 0.73
N ILE A 144 -6.42 30.24 1.06
CA ILE A 144 -5.03 30.34 0.60
C ILE A 144 -4.21 29.15 1.12
N LEU A 145 -4.37 28.80 2.39
CA LEU A 145 -3.71 27.63 2.98
C LEU A 145 -4.17 26.33 2.33
N GLY A 146 -5.46 26.19 2.02
CA GLY A 146 -6.01 25.05 1.29
C GLY A 146 -5.33 24.85 -0.07
N PHE A 147 -5.06 25.93 -0.80
CA PHE A 147 -4.27 25.86 -2.02
C PHE A 147 -2.82 25.39 -1.78
N PHE A 148 -2.12 26.00 -0.81
CA PHE A 148 -0.73 25.64 -0.52
C PHE A 148 -0.58 24.23 0.04
N ASN A 149 -1.57 23.71 0.74
CA ASN A 149 -1.57 22.31 1.19
C ASN A 149 -1.56 21.33 0.02
N ARG A 150 -2.07 21.72 -1.15
CA ARG A 150 -2.05 20.89 -2.36
C ARG A 150 -0.73 20.98 -3.14
N ILE A 151 0.11 21.95 -2.83
CA ILE A 151 1.43 22.09 -3.44
C ILE A 151 2.46 21.38 -2.55
N ARG A 152 3.09 20.37 -3.10
CA ARG A 152 4.20 19.71 -2.40
C ARG A 152 5.41 20.66 -2.43
N LEU A 153 5.79 21.16 -1.27
CA LEU A 153 7.05 21.89 -1.14
C LEU A 153 8.20 20.94 -1.47
N ALA A 154 9.27 21.49 -2.06
CA ALA A 154 10.44 20.71 -2.44
C ALA A 154 10.90 19.83 -1.28
N ALA A 155 11.07 18.53 -1.55
CA ALA A 155 11.62 17.62 -0.56
C ALA A 155 13.01 18.11 -0.14
N PRO A 156 13.39 18.01 1.16
CA PRO A 156 14.74 18.29 1.58
C PRO A 156 15.73 17.44 0.76
N LYS A 157 16.96 17.92 0.61
CA LYS A 157 18.00 17.16 -0.10
C LYS A 157 18.09 15.76 0.52
N PRO A 158 18.05 14.71 -0.29
CA PRO A 158 18.14 13.35 0.21
C PRO A 158 19.51 13.15 0.86
N ASP A 159 19.50 12.43 1.98
CA ASP A 159 20.74 11.93 2.57
C ASP A 159 21.08 10.60 1.89
N PHE A 160 22.20 10.58 1.17
CA PHE A 160 22.70 9.38 0.50
C PHE A 160 23.77 8.64 1.33
N SER A 161 23.94 8.94 2.60
CA SER A 161 24.94 8.29 3.47
C SER A 161 24.65 6.80 3.69
N ALA A 162 23.37 6.40 3.63
CA ALA A 162 22.95 5.00 3.77
C ALA A 162 23.05 4.18 2.48
N TYR A 163 23.43 4.81 1.35
CA TYR A 163 23.54 4.11 0.08
C TYR A 163 24.84 3.33 -0.03
N ALA A 164 24.76 2.16 -0.68
CA ALA A 164 25.92 1.33 -0.97
C ALA A 164 26.96 2.10 -1.80
N LYS A 165 28.22 1.94 -1.46
CA LYS A 165 29.31 2.53 -2.24
C LYS A 165 29.67 1.61 -3.40
N GLU A 166 29.97 2.18 -4.55
CA GLU A 166 30.38 1.45 -5.74
C GLU A 166 31.64 0.59 -5.51
N GLU A 167 32.56 1.10 -4.70
CA GLU A 167 33.79 0.39 -4.31
C GLU A 167 33.50 -0.91 -3.51
N ASP A 168 32.40 -0.92 -2.77
CA ASP A 168 31.99 -2.04 -1.92
C ASP A 168 31.13 -3.07 -2.65
N TYR A 169 30.46 -2.67 -3.74
CA TYR A 169 29.50 -3.47 -4.51
C TYR A 169 29.69 -3.28 -6.02
N PRO A 170 30.91 -3.53 -6.57
CA PRO A 170 31.22 -3.27 -7.98
C PRO A 170 30.38 -4.09 -8.95
N VAL A 171 30.05 -5.35 -8.63
CA VAL A 171 29.23 -6.20 -9.49
C VAL A 171 27.80 -5.67 -9.60
N LEU A 172 27.18 -5.30 -8.46
CA LEU A 172 25.83 -4.75 -8.46
C LEU A 172 25.74 -3.43 -9.24
N TYR A 173 26.74 -2.54 -9.08
CA TYR A 173 26.79 -1.29 -9.86
C TYR A 173 27.02 -1.55 -11.36
N SER A 174 27.88 -2.50 -11.71
CA SER A 174 28.11 -2.90 -13.11
C SER A 174 26.83 -3.41 -13.77
N LEU A 175 26.06 -4.26 -13.07
CA LEU A 175 24.76 -4.74 -13.53
C LEU A 175 23.75 -3.60 -13.70
N ALA A 176 23.69 -2.68 -12.74
CA ALA A 176 22.81 -1.53 -12.82
C ALA A 176 23.14 -0.63 -14.01
N TYR A 177 24.42 -0.34 -14.25
CA TYR A 177 24.84 0.45 -15.42
C TYR A 177 24.53 -0.28 -16.75
N LYS A 178 24.76 -1.59 -16.80
CA LYS A 178 24.42 -2.43 -17.98
C LYS A 178 22.91 -2.38 -18.28
N ALA A 179 22.06 -2.56 -17.26
CA ALA A 179 20.60 -2.47 -17.41
C ALA A 179 20.15 -1.05 -17.78
N GLN A 180 20.75 -0.02 -17.20
CA GLN A 180 20.50 1.38 -17.53
C GLN A 180 20.77 1.67 -19.02
N ALA A 181 21.88 1.19 -19.54
CA ALA A 181 22.25 1.35 -20.93
C ALA A 181 21.27 0.61 -21.87
N ALA A 182 20.86 -0.61 -21.51
CA ALA A 182 19.93 -1.42 -22.28
C ALA A 182 18.60 -0.71 -22.54
N VAL A 183 18.03 -0.04 -21.54
CA VAL A 183 16.75 0.69 -21.66
C VAL A 183 16.95 2.19 -21.95
N SER A 184 18.17 2.64 -22.20
CA SER A 184 18.50 4.05 -22.45
C SER A 184 18.02 5.03 -21.35
N MET A 185 17.98 4.57 -20.11
CA MET A 185 17.60 5.40 -18.95
C MET A 185 18.73 6.41 -18.63
N LYS A 186 18.36 7.65 -18.32
CA LYS A 186 19.31 8.74 -18.04
C LYS A 186 19.38 9.06 -16.53
N GLY A 187 20.53 9.57 -16.10
CA GLY A 187 20.78 10.05 -14.75
C GLY A 187 21.70 9.13 -13.94
N ASP A 188 22.20 9.64 -12.83
CA ASP A 188 23.09 8.88 -11.93
C ASP A 188 22.30 7.83 -11.16
N ILE A 189 22.92 6.69 -10.91
CA ILE A 189 22.34 5.60 -10.10
C ILE A 189 23.01 5.61 -8.72
N LYS A 190 22.17 5.43 -7.69
CA LYS A 190 22.61 5.11 -6.33
C LYS A 190 21.84 3.89 -5.84
N ILE A 191 22.54 2.91 -5.30
CA ILE A 191 21.96 1.66 -4.81
C ILE A 191 21.73 1.75 -3.30
N LEU A 192 20.50 1.48 -2.87
CA LEU A 192 20.14 1.32 -1.46
C LEU A 192 19.83 -0.16 -1.20
N ILE A 193 20.63 -0.78 -0.34
CA ILE A 193 20.40 -2.16 0.09
C ILE A 193 19.41 -2.16 1.25
N VAL A 194 18.35 -2.96 1.12
CA VAL A 194 17.26 -3.07 2.11
C VAL A 194 16.98 -4.53 2.46
N GLY A 195 16.28 -4.76 3.57
CA GLY A 195 15.74 -6.09 3.88
C GLY A 195 14.57 -6.46 2.97
N GLY A 196 14.27 -7.77 2.91
CA GLY A 196 13.14 -8.29 2.14
C GLY A 196 13.50 -8.71 0.72
N SER A 197 12.46 -9.11 -0.05
CA SER A 197 12.59 -9.71 -1.38
C SER A 197 11.94 -8.86 -2.45
N ASN A 198 12.20 -7.56 -2.46
CA ASN A 198 11.67 -6.61 -3.44
C ASN A 198 12.81 -5.78 -4.05
N ALA A 199 12.60 -5.29 -5.27
CA ALA A 199 13.46 -4.30 -5.91
C ALA A 199 12.59 -3.20 -6.52
N GLY A 200 13.19 -2.04 -6.74
CA GLY A 200 12.48 -0.96 -7.40
C GLY A 200 13.34 0.29 -7.56
N ILE A 201 12.88 1.21 -8.38
CA ILE A 201 13.60 2.44 -8.67
C ILE A 201 12.72 3.67 -8.46
N SER A 202 13.27 4.67 -7.81
CA SER A 202 12.63 5.96 -7.62
C SER A 202 13.56 7.10 -8.03
N LYS A 203 12.99 8.27 -8.35
CA LYS A 203 13.78 9.46 -8.66
C LYS A 203 13.80 10.42 -7.48
N ILE A 204 15.00 10.74 -7.00
CA ILE A 204 15.21 11.70 -5.91
C ILE A 204 16.09 12.83 -6.44
N GLY A 205 15.47 13.96 -6.78
CA GLY A 205 16.18 15.04 -7.50
C GLY A 205 16.61 14.59 -8.91
N ASN A 206 17.90 14.59 -9.18
CA ASN A 206 18.48 14.10 -10.44
C ASN A 206 19.05 12.68 -10.35
N VAL A 207 18.97 12.04 -9.19
CA VAL A 207 19.51 10.71 -8.93
C VAL A 207 18.40 9.67 -9.04
N ASN A 208 18.68 8.57 -9.70
CA ASN A 208 17.87 7.37 -9.70
C ASN A 208 18.28 6.53 -8.49
N SER A 209 17.41 6.42 -7.51
CA SER A 209 17.59 5.61 -6.32
C SER A 209 17.04 4.22 -6.59
N LEU A 210 17.91 3.26 -6.80
CA LEU A 210 17.60 1.84 -6.94
C LEU A 210 17.66 1.20 -5.56
N TYR A 211 16.55 0.65 -5.06
CA TYR A 211 16.58 -0.19 -3.87
C TYR A 211 16.56 -1.66 -4.26
N ILE A 212 17.36 -2.47 -3.58
CA ILE A 212 17.45 -3.92 -3.81
C ILE A 212 17.37 -4.62 -2.47
N GLY A 213 16.42 -5.55 -2.35
CA GLY A 213 16.24 -6.38 -1.18
C GLY A 213 17.26 -7.52 -1.12
N THR A 214 17.78 -7.79 0.08
CA THR A 214 18.75 -8.89 0.29
C THR A 214 18.18 -10.27 -0.09
N GLY A 215 16.86 -10.46 0.06
CA GLY A 215 16.20 -11.69 -0.39
C GLY A 215 16.26 -11.89 -1.90
N ILE A 216 16.15 -10.81 -2.71
CA ILE A 216 16.34 -10.88 -4.17
C ILE A 216 17.79 -11.27 -4.50
N LEU A 217 18.77 -10.66 -3.83
CA LEU A 217 20.19 -10.95 -4.07
C LEU A 217 20.55 -12.41 -3.75
N ASP A 218 19.94 -13.00 -2.73
CA ASP A 218 20.15 -14.42 -2.40
C ASP A 218 19.41 -15.39 -3.35
N MET A 219 18.26 -14.97 -3.86
CA MET A 219 17.36 -15.82 -4.64
C MET A 219 17.70 -15.86 -6.12
N LEU A 220 18.09 -14.72 -6.69
CA LEU A 220 18.30 -14.54 -8.12
C LEU A 220 19.79 -14.65 -8.47
N THR A 221 20.09 -15.33 -9.56
CA THR A 221 21.43 -15.28 -10.17
C THR A 221 21.72 -13.88 -10.72
N GLU A 222 22.99 -13.61 -11.04
CA GLU A 222 23.42 -12.37 -11.68
C GLU A 222 22.61 -12.05 -12.94
N ASP A 223 22.42 -13.06 -13.81
CA ASP A 223 21.65 -12.91 -15.05
C ASP A 223 20.15 -12.69 -14.78
N GLU A 224 19.57 -13.35 -13.78
CA GLU A 224 18.17 -13.12 -13.37
C GLU A 224 17.98 -11.72 -12.79
N LEU A 225 18.89 -11.26 -11.93
CA LEU A 225 18.84 -9.90 -11.40
C LEU A 225 18.95 -8.87 -12.54
N TYR A 226 19.79 -9.12 -13.54
CA TYR A 226 19.88 -8.24 -14.71
C TYR A 226 18.53 -8.07 -15.42
N GLN A 227 17.74 -9.17 -15.58
CA GLN A 227 16.39 -9.07 -16.16
C GLN A 227 15.44 -8.23 -15.29
N VAL A 228 15.48 -8.43 -13.97
CA VAL A 228 14.68 -7.63 -13.05
C VAL A 228 15.08 -6.16 -13.12
N LEU A 229 16.37 -5.83 -13.21
CA LEU A 229 16.82 -4.45 -13.36
C LEU A 229 16.37 -3.82 -14.69
N ILE A 230 16.38 -4.54 -15.81
CA ILE A 230 15.79 -4.06 -17.08
C ILE A 230 14.32 -3.69 -16.87
N HIS A 231 13.55 -4.57 -16.21
CA HIS A 231 12.15 -4.34 -15.90
C HIS A 231 11.96 -3.07 -15.08
N GLU A 232 12.63 -2.96 -13.95
CA GLU A 232 12.51 -1.82 -13.03
C GLU A 232 12.94 -0.50 -13.70
N PHE A 233 14.01 -0.54 -14.50
CA PHE A 233 14.47 0.67 -15.17
C PHE A 233 13.55 1.09 -16.31
N CYS A 234 12.85 0.14 -16.97
CA CYS A 234 11.82 0.46 -17.94
C CYS A 234 10.72 1.34 -17.35
N HIS A 235 10.34 1.13 -16.10
CA HIS A 235 9.38 1.99 -15.39
C HIS A 235 9.83 3.46 -15.28
N ARG A 236 11.12 3.76 -15.46
CA ARG A 236 11.69 5.12 -15.42
C ARG A 236 11.93 5.74 -16.80
N THR A 237 11.71 4.98 -17.87
CA THR A 237 11.75 5.52 -19.23
C THR A 237 10.47 6.26 -19.60
N LYS A 238 10.47 7.00 -20.71
CA LYS A 238 9.29 7.76 -21.16
C LYS A 238 8.06 6.89 -21.41
N ASP A 239 8.28 5.63 -21.73
CA ASP A 239 7.21 4.66 -22.04
C ASP A 239 6.68 4.00 -20.75
N GLY A 240 7.50 3.91 -19.72
CA GLY A 240 7.20 3.23 -18.46
C GLY A 240 6.64 4.08 -17.31
N ASP A 241 6.80 5.44 -17.32
CA ASP A 241 6.29 6.31 -16.24
C ASP A 241 5.46 7.47 -16.78
N PRO A 242 4.22 7.22 -17.16
CA PRO A 242 3.41 8.32 -17.66
C PRO A 242 3.01 9.33 -16.60
N LYS A 243 3.05 9.08 -15.26
CA LYS A 243 2.21 9.89 -14.39
C LYS A 243 2.51 9.95 -12.89
N ASP A 244 3.75 10.11 -12.55
CA ASP A 244 4.20 10.43 -11.21
C ASP A 244 3.41 11.63 -10.58
N ARG A 245 2.95 12.59 -11.38
CA ARG A 245 2.16 13.73 -10.91
C ARG A 245 0.74 13.33 -10.47
N GLU A 246 0.08 12.49 -11.24
CA GLU A 246 -1.26 11.98 -10.93
C GLU A 246 -1.21 11.07 -9.70
N PHE A 247 -0.21 10.23 -9.58
CA PHE A 247 0.02 9.41 -8.39
C PHE A 247 0.24 10.26 -7.14
N ARG A 248 1.10 11.28 -7.21
CA ARG A 248 1.34 12.19 -6.08
C ARG A 248 0.10 12.94 -5.64
N LEU A 249 -0.75 13.36 -6.59
CA LEU A 249 -2.01 14.01 -6.24
C LEU A 249 -2.97 13.03 -5.55
N PHE A 250 -3.07 11.80 -6.05
CA PHE A 250 -3.88 10.75 -5.44
C PHE A 250 -3.41 10.44 -4.01
N THR A 251 -2.12 10.19 -3.82
CA THR A 251 -1.51 9.95 -2.51
C THR A 251 -1.76 11.12 -1.55
N TYR A 252 -1.61 12.36 -2.03
CA TYR A 252 -1.94 13.54 -1.25
C TYR A 252 -3.41 13.54 -0.79
N ILE A 253 -4.35 13.22 -1.69
CA ILE A 253 -5.79 13.19 -1.36
C ILE A 253 -6.13 12.08 -0.36
N THR A 254 -5.48 10.92 -0.46
CA THR A 254 -5.80 9.73 0.36
C THR A 254 -5.07 9.68 1.70
N GLU A 255 -3.86 10.23 1.78
CA GLU A 255 -3.00 10.19 2.97
C GLU A 255 -3.11 11.43 3.88
N GLN A 256 -4.06 12.34 3.61
CA GLN A 256 -4.20 13.51 4.47
C GLN A 256 -4.61 13.11 5.88
N GLU A 257 -3.77 13.48 6.86
CA GLU A 257 -4.13 13.39 8.26
C GLU A 257 -5.32 14.30 8.60
N ASP A 258 -6.23 13.79 9.41
CA ASP A 258 -7.41 14.46 9.91
C ASP A 258 -7.08 15.50 10.99
N THR A 259 -6.37 16.55 10.61
CA THR A 259 -6.24 17.71 11.49
C THR A 259 -7.42 18.65 11.31
N LYS A 260 -7.86 19.32 12.41
CA LYS A 260 -8.95 20.32 12.36
C LYS A 260 -8.69 21.41 11.32
N VAL A 261 -7.42 21.75 11.07
CA VAL A 261 -7.01 22.75 10.07
C VAL A 261 -7.23 22.21 8.65
N ASN A 262 -6.82 20.97 8.39
CA ASN A 262 -7.03 20.35 7.06
C ASN A 262 -8.52 20.16 6.76
N PHE A 263 -9.32 19.86 7.76
CA PHE A 263 -10.76 19.74 7.62
C PHE A 263 -11.40 21.00 6.97
N PHE A 264 -11.12 22.19 7.50
CA PHE A 264 -11.64 23.44 6.94
C PHE A 264 -11.03 23.78 5.59
N CYS A 265 -9.70 23.65 5.45
CA CYS A 265 -8.99 23.96 4.21
C CYS A 265 -9.45 23.10 3.03
N ASN A 266 -9.81 21.86 3.28
CA ASN A 266 -10.16 20.89 2.22
C ASN A 266 -11.64 20.90 1.84
N ARG A 267 -12.52 21.54 2.62
CA ARG A 267 -13.98 21.56 2.34
C ARG A 267 -14.35 22.08 0.95
N MET A 268 -13.56 22.99 0.41
CA MET A 268 -13.77 23.50 -0.94
C MET A 268 -13.46 22.48 -2.03
N PHE A 269 -12.71 21.42 -1.72
CA PHE A 269 -12.19 20.46 -2.70
C PHE A 269 -12.84 19.07 -2.62
N VAL A 270 -13.55 18.77 -1.55
CA VAL A 270 -14.02 17.42 -1.20
C VAL A 270 -14.74 16.71 -2.35
N PHE A 271 -15.60 17.41 -3.09
CA PHE A 271 -16.34 16.79 -4.21
C PHE A 271 -15.40 16.37 -5.35
N LEU A 272 -14.57 17.31 -5.81
CA LEU A 272 -13.64 17.03 -6.91
C LEU A 272 -12.56 16.01 -6.51
N ASP A 273 -12.13 16.04 -5.25
CA ASP A 273 -11.19 15.06 -4.70
C ASP A 273 -11.78 13.64 -4.73
N PHE A 274 -13.04 13.48 -4.34
CA PHE A 274 -13.71 12.18 -4.42
C PHE A 274 -13.85 11.68 -5.85
N VAL A 275 -14.27 12.56 -6.77
CA VAL A 275 -14.39 12.18 -8.19
C VAL A 275 -13.02 11.78 -8.74
N TYR A 276 -11.98 12.56 -8.46
CA TYR A 276 -10.65 12.28 -8.93
C TYR A 276 -10.07 10.97 -8.34
N ALA A 277 -10.16 10.80 -7.03
CA ALA A 277 -9.61 9.62 -6.35
C ALA A 277 -10.26 8.33 -6.87
N PHE A 278 -11.57 8.30 -7.05
CA PHE A 278 -12.28 7.17 -7.61
C PHE A 278 -11.82 6.82 -9.03
N GLU A 279 -11.84 7.80 -9.92
CA GLU A 279 -11.47 7.58 -11.32
C GLU A 279 -9.99 7.25 -11.48
N TYR A 280 -9.13 7.84 -10.64
CA TYR A 280 -7.71 7.56 -10.65
C TYR A 280 -7.41 6.12 -10.21
N MET A 281 -8.15 5.59 -9.28
CA MET A 281 -7.92 4.24 -8.78
C MET A 281 -8.24 3.19 -9.84
N VAL A 282 -9.38 3.30 -10.53
CA VAL A 282 -9.71 2.46 -11.69
C VAL A 282 -8.62 2.59 -12.76
N TYR A 283 -8.23 3.81 -13.07
CA TYR A 283 -7.18 4.09 -14.03
C TYR A 283 -5.83 3.49 -13.63
N ARG A 284 -5.42 3.63 -12.36
CA ARG A 284 -4.15 3.11 -11.84
C ARG A 284 -4.05 1.60 -12.02
N THR A 285 -5.12 0.85 -11.68
CA THR A 285 -5.14 -0.60 -11.83
C THR A 285 -4.84 -1.01 -13.27
N VAL A 286 -5.52 -0.42 -14.25
CA VAL A 286 -5.34 -0.76 -15.67
C VAL A 286 -3.98 -0.31 -16.21
N VAL A 287 -3.57 0.91 -15.86
CA VAL A 287 -2.29 1.45 -16.31
C VAL A 287 -1.11 0.69 -15.73
N SER A 288 -1.15 0.37 -14.44
CA SER A 288 -0.08 -0.40 -13.82
C SER A 288 0.10 -1.74 -14.50
N ARG A 289 -0.98 -2.51 -14.74
CA ARG A 289 -0.89 -3.77 -15.49
C ARG A 289 -0.30 -3.59 -16.89
N SER A 290 -0.71 -2.54 -17.60
CA SER A 290 -0.16 -2.25 -18.94
C SER A 290 1.33 -1.90 -18.89
N ILE A 291 1.76 -1.17 -17.87
CA ILE A 291 3.16 -0.80 -17.66
C ILE A 291 4.00 -2.04 -17.33
N GLU A 292 3.48 -2.99 -16.55
CA GLU A 292 4.13 -4.28 -16.28
C GLU A 292 4.41 -5.04 -17.59
N TYR A 293 3.41 -5.17 -18.48
CA TYR A 293 3.61 -5.82 -19.78
C TYR A 293 4.58 -5.06 -20.69
N ILE A 294 4.64 -3.73 -20.61
CA ILE A 294 5.64 -2.92 -21.36
C ILE A 294 7.04 -3.21 -20.80
N ALA A 295 7.19 -3.30 -19.48
CA ALA A 295 8.47 -3.61 -18.85
C ALA A 295 8.90 -5.05 -19.15
N ASP A 296 7.98 -6.01 -19.15
CA ASP A 296 8.26 -7.39 -19.56
C ASP A 296 8.66 -7.48 -21.03
N LYS A 297 8.03 -6.70 -21.92
CA LYS A 297 8.45 -6.61 -23.32
C LYS A 297 9.85 -6.02 -23.46
N ALA A 298 10.24 -5.04 -22.64
CA ALA A 298 11.60 -4.51 -22.65
C ALA A 298 12.64 -5.58 -22.29
N ILE A 299 12.30 -6.54 -21.43
CA ILE A 299 13.15 -7.71 -21.18
C ILE A 299 13.28 -8.56 -22.44
N ALA A 300 12.17 -8.83 -23.14
CA ALA A 300 12.20 -9.64 -24.36
C ALA A 300 13.05 -9.00 -25.48
N GLU A 301 13.13 -7.67 -25.52
CA GLU A 301 13.89 -6.90 -26.51
C GLU A 301 15.37 -6.70 -26.14
N ASN A 302 15.71 -6.64 -24.86
CA ASN A 302 17.04 -6.25 -24.37
C ASN A 302 17.72 -7.29 -23.46
N GLY A 303 17.03 -8.36 -23.14
CA GLY A 303 17.49 -9.42 -22.23
C GLY A 303 17.20 -10.82 -22.76
N SER A 304 16.91 -11.76 -21.85
CA SER A 304 16.50 -13.13 -22.17
C SER A 304 15.15 -13.44 -21.54
N PRO A 305 14.09 -13.71 -22.35
CA PRO A 305 12.79 -14.13 -21.86
C PRO A 305 12.84 -15.39 -20.98
N GLU A 306 13.73 -16.36 -21.30
CA GLU A 306 13.88 -17.61 -20.55
C GLU A 306 14.41 -17.36 -19.15
N ILE A 307 15.43 -16.49 -19.03
CA ILE A 307 16.01 -16.11 -17.74
C ILE A 307 15.01 -15.28 -16.93
N ALA A 308 14.28 -14.38 -17.60
CA ALA A 308 13.23 -13.59 -16.96
C ALA A 308 12.10 -14.47 -16.43
N ALA A 309 11.67 -15.49 -17.16
CA ALA A 309 10.66 -16.44 -16.70
C ALA A 309 11.13 -17.20 -15.46
N SER A 310 12.41 -17.59 -15.38
CA SER A 310 13.00 -18.16 -14.17
C SER A 310 12.94 -17.19 -12.99
N ALA A 311 13.34 -15.93 -13.17
CA ALA A 311 13.28 -14.89 -12.15
C ALA A 311 11.86 -14.66 -11.64
N LEU A 312 10.88 -14.47 -12.54
CA LEU A 312 9.47 -14.27 -12.21
C LEU A 312 8.90 -15.46 -11.41
N THR A 313 9.28 -16.69 -11.78
CA THR A 313 8.83 -17.89 -11.07
C THR A 313 9.42 -17.96 -9.66
N LYS A 314 10.71 -17.62 -9.47
CA LYS A 314 11.33 -17.54 -8.15
C LYS A 314 10.68 -16.46 -7.27
N LEU A 315 10.32 -15.32 -7.85
CA LEU A 315 9.58 -14.27 -7.15
C LEU A 315 8.20 -14.76 -6.70
N ALA A 316 7.47 -15.48 -7.56
CA ALA A 316 6.20 -16.10 -7.18
C ALA A 316 6.36 -17.15 -6.06
N TYR A 317 7.41 -17.97 -6.12
CA TYR A 317 7.71 -18.90 -5.02
C TYR A 317 7.99 -18.16 -3.70
N ASN A 318 8.66 -17.01 -3.77
CA ASN A 318 8.88 -16.21 -2.57
C ASN A 318 7.57 -15.64 -1.97
N GLU A 319 6.60 -15.27 -2.80
CA GLU A 319 5.26 -14.89 -2.31
C GLU A 319 4.55 -16.05 -1.64
N LEU A 320 4.56 -17.24 -2.22
CA LEU A 320 3.99 -18.45 -1.63
C LEU A 320 4.73 -18.84 -0.34
N PHE A 321 6.06 -18.77 -0.33
CA PHE A 321 6.86 -18.99 0.88
C PHE A 321 6.49 -18.02 2.00
N ASN A 322 6.28 -16.74 1.70
CA ASN A 322 5.87 -15.75 2.68
C ASN A 322 4.49 -16.06 3.29
N ARG A 323 3.55 -16.59 2.50
CA ARG A 323 2.25 -17.06 3.00
C ARG A 323 2.38 -18.27 3.91
N GLU A 324 3.29 -19.17 3.57
CA GLU A 324 3.60 -20.40 4.33
C GLU A 324 4.71 -20.19 5.36
N PHE A 325 5.19 -18.97 5.58
CA PHE A 325 6.43 -18.67 6.31
C PHE A 325 6.55 -19.42 7.62
N ASN A 326 5.52 -19.39 8.46
CA ASN A 326 5.50 -20.04 9.75
C ASN A 326 5.49 -21.58 9.69
N LEU A 327 5.19 -22.18 8.53
CA LEU A 327 5.34 -23.64 8.33
C LEU A 327 6.79 -24.05 8.04
N HIS A 328 7.58 -23.13 7.50
CA HIS A 328 8.96 -23.38 7.09
C HIS A 328 9.99 -22.95 8.12
N ILE A 329 9.70 -21.93 8.90
CA ILE A 329 10.56 -21.41 9.97
C ILE A 329 10.16 -22.07 11.29
N THR A 330 10.86 -23.15 11.66
CA THR A 330 10.59 -23.92 12.89
C THR A 330 11.16 -23.25 14.14
N GLU A 331 12.16 -22.36 14.01
CA GLU A 331 12.77 -21.66 15.13
C GLU A 331 12.15 -20.27 15.29
N SER A 332 11.49 -20.06 16.43
CA SER A 332 11.01 -18.72 16.80
C SER A 332 12.20 -17.76 16.91
N TYR A 333 12.06 -16.59 16.33
CA TYR A 333 13.01 -15.49 16.47
C TYR A 333 13.34 -15.19 17.95
N TYR A 334 12.36 -15.31 18.81
CA TYR A 334 12.47 -15.03 20.25
C TYR A 334 12.85 -16.24 21.11
N LYS A 335 13.10 -17.41 20.53
CA LYS A 335 13.52 -18.62 21.26
C LYS A 335 14.90 -18.43 21.90
N SER A 336 15.82 -17.77 21.20
CA SER A 336 17.15 -17.46 21.73
C SER A 336 17.08 -16.43 22.87
N VAL A 337 17.94 -16.58 23.90
CA VAL A 337 18.08 -15.59 24.96
C VAL A 337 18.73 -14.31 24.41
N GLU A 338 19.68 -14.46 23.52
CA GLU A 338 20.30 -13.35 22.81
C GLU A 338 19.63 -13.17 21.43
N LYS A 339 19.44 -11.91 21.01
CA LYS A 339 18.95 -11.59 19.69
C LYS A 339 19.87 -12.21 18.61
N ARG A 340 19.30 -12.80 17.59
CA ARG A 340 20.06 -13.38 16.46
C ARG A 340 20.62 -12.30 15.54
N LYS A 341 21.82 -12.59 15.01
CA LYS A 341 22.54 -11.70 14.07
C LYS A 341 22.49 -12.15 12.62
N ASP A 342 21.88 -13.32 12.36
CA ASP A 342 21.90 -14.02 11.06
C ASP A 342 20.50 -14.34 10.54
N THR A 343 19.53 -13.48 10.82
CA THR A 343 18.11 -13.68 10.49
C THR A 343 17.89 -13.81 8.98
N GLY A 344 18.51 -12.97 8.17
CA GLY A 344 18.42 -13.04 6.73
C GLY A 344 18.90 -14.38 6.17
N ARG A 345 20.02 -14.89 6.70
CA ARG A 345 20.59 -16.19 6.29
C ARG A 345 19.68 -17.37 6.64
N ILE A 346 19.00 -17.32 7.78
CA ILE A 346 18.04 -18.36 8.19
C ILE A 346 16.85 -18.37 7.22
N VAL A 347 16.28 -17.20 6.93
CA VAL A 347 15.16 -17.09 6.00
C VAL A 347 15.54 -17.55 4.60
N ALA A 348 16.72 -17.16 4.11
CA ALA A 348 17.24 -17.58 2.81
C ALA A 348 17.40 -19.11 2.70
N ASN A 349 17.98 -19.74 3.72
CA ASN A 349 18.11 -21.20 3.76
C ASN A 349 16.75 -21.90 3.84
N ALA A 350 15.81 -21.39 4.64
CA ALA A 350 14.48 -21.95 4.76
C ALA A 350 13.72 -21.84 3.41
N PHE A 351 13.85 -20.73 2.69
CA PHE A 351 13.28 -20.57 1.37
C PHE A 351 13.81 -21.61 0.36
N ARG A 352 15.14 -21.80 0.28
CA ARG A 352 15.75 -22.80 -0.61
C ARG A 352 15.24 -24.20 -0.32
N LEU A 353 15.20 -24.59 0.96
CA LEU A 353 14.65 -25.88 1.40
C LEU A 353 13.16 -26.04 1.09
N ALA A 354 12.39 -24.95 1.20
CA ALA A 354 10.98 -24.94 0.87
C ALA A 354 10.76 -25.13 -0.65
N VAL A 355 11.54 -24.46 -1.49
CA VAL A 355 11.51 -24.67 -2.95
C VAL A 355 11.79 -26.13 -3.30
N ASP A 356 12.84 -26.73 -2.73
CA ASP A 356 13.19 -28.12 -3.00
C ASP A 356 12.04 -29.10 -2.66
N LYS A 357 11.28 -28.79 -1.60
CA LYS A 357 10.18 -29.66 -1.13
C LYS A 357 8.83 -29.37 -1.78
N ARG A 358 8.59 -28.13 -2.17
CA ARG A 358 7.26 -27.63 -2.53
C ARG A 358 7.12 -27.22 -4.00
N LYS A 359 8.19 -27.24 -4.76
CA LYS A 359 8.25 -26.75 -6.14
C LYS A 359 7.05 -27.18 -6.99
N ASP A 360 6.77 -28.49 -7.03
CA ASP A 360 5.68 -29.01 -7.90
C ASP A 360 4.30 -28.52 -7.43
N ALA A 361 4.08 -28.40 -6.13
CA ALA A 361 2.84 -27.86 -5.58
C ALA A 361 2.70 -26.36 -5.87
N TRP A 362 3.79 -25.61 -5.77
CA TRP A 362 3.80 -24.18 -6.07
C TRP A 362 3.66 -23.89 -7.57
N ASP A 363 4.26 -24.71 -8.43
CA ASP A 363 4.04 -24.64 -9.89
C ASP A 363 2.55 -24.82 -10.23
N ASP A 364 1.88 -25.78 -9.57
CA ASP A 364 0.44 -26.02 -9.75
C ASP A 364 -0.42 -24.84 -9.26
N LEU A 365 -0.06 -24.20 -8.14
CA LEU A 365 -0.74 -23.00 -7.64
C LEU A 365 -0.57 -21.81 -8.60
N ILE A 366 0.64 -21.52 -9.05
CA ILE A 366 0.92 -20.44 -10.01
C ILE A 366 0.14 -20.65 -11.31
N ALA A 367 0.01 -21.91 -11.75
CA ALA A 367 -0.74 -22.25 -12.97
C ALA A 367 -2.24 -22.02 -12.83
N LYS A 368 -2.80 -22.10 -11.62
CA LYS A 368 -4.24 -21.99 -11.33
C LYS A 368 -4.65 -20.60 -10.82
N GLU A 369 -3.70 -19.77 -10.43
CA GLU A 369 -3.96 -18.47 -9.80
C GLU A 369 -4.94 -17.61 -10.60
N ILE A 370 -5.92 -17.02 -9.89
CA ILE A 370 -6.90 -16.09 -10.47
C ILE A 370 -6.41 -14.65 -10.24
N GLN A 371 -6.47 -13.83 -11.30
CA GLN A 371 -6.12 -12.41 -11.24
C GLN A 371 -7.03 -11.67 -10.25
N PRO A 372 -6.51 -11.15 -9.13
CA PRO A 372 -7.31 -10.30 -8.23
C PRO A 372 -7.75 -9.02 -8.95
N LEU A 373 -8.99 -8.59 -8.73
CA LEU A 373 -9.61 -7.47 -9.46
C LEU A 373 -8.80 -6.17 -9.32
N SER A 374 -8.32 -5.89 -8.16
CA SER A 374 -7.64 -4.62 -7.78
C SER A 374 -6.12 -4.72 -7.81
N SER A 375 -5.53 -5.89 -8.04
CA SER A 375 -4.09 -6.04 -8.16
C SER A 375 -3.55 -5.15 -9.28
N THR A 376 -2.55 -4.36 -8.96
CA THR A 376 -1.83 -3.51 -9.93
C THR A 376 -0.81 -4.30 -10.75
N HIS A 377 -0.49 -5.52 -10.33
CA HIS A 377 0.40 -6.42 -11.04
C HIS A 377 -0.41 -7.55 -11.67
N PRO A 378 -0.15 -7.91 -12.94
CA PRO A 378 -0.68 -9.14 -13.51
C PRO A 378 -0.12 -10.36 -12.76
N ILE A 379 -0.90 -11.45 -12.69
CA ILE A 379 -0.41 -12.71 -12.16
C ILE A 379 0.80 -13.20 -12.96
N VAL A 380 1.72 -13.89 -12.29
CA VAL A 380 3.02 -14.28 -12.86
C VAL A 380 2.87 -15.12 -14.14
N ARG A 381 1.91 -16.03 -14.17
CA ARG A 381 1.61 -16.83 -15.38
C ARG A 381 1.33 -15.95 -16.59
N ASN A 382 0.48 -14.92 -16.46
CA ASN A 382 0.14 -14.03 -17.57
C ASN A 382 1.36 -13.22 -18.06
N ARG A 383 2.28 -12.87 -17.16
CA ARG A 383 3.54 -12.18 -17.50
C ARG A 383 4.48 -13.11 -18.27
N ILE A 384 4.62 -14.35 -17.84
CA ILE A 384 5.43 -15.38 -18.51
C ILE A 384 4.87 -15.67 -19.90
N ASP A 385 3.55 -15.83 -20.03
CA ASP A 385 2.89 -16.02 -21.32
C ASP A 385 3.11 -14.81 -22.26
N ALA A 386 3.06 -13.59 -21.74
CA ALA A 386 3.26 -12.36 -22.51
C ALA A 386 4.68 -12.22 -23.10
N ILE A 387 5.70 -12.77 -22.45
CA ILE A 387 7.07 -12.84 -22.99
C ILE A 387 7.30 -14.07 -23.88
N GLY A 388 6.28 -14.87 -24.13
CA GLY A 388 6.31 -15.99 -25.08
C GLY A 388 6.88 -17.30 -24.54
N ILE A 389 6.98 -17.47 -23.24
CA ILE A 389 7.52 -18.67 -22.60
C ILE A 389 6.38 -19.58 -22.16
N THR A 390 6.38 -20.82 -22.67
CA THR A 390 5.38 -21.84 -22.33
C THR A 390 5.85 -22.85 -21.27
N LYS A 391 7.19 -22.98 -21.12
CA LYS A 391 7.80 -23.87 -20.15
C LYS A 391 8.97 -23.16 -19.49
N VAL A 392 8.91 -23.01 -18.18
CA VAL A 392 9.98 -22.39 -17.41
C VAL A 392 11.03 -23.42 -17.02
N ASN A 393 12.30 -23.10 -17.29
CA ASN A 393 13.45 -23.82 -16.77
C ASN A 393 14.09 -22.98 -15.68
N LEU A 394 13.90 -23.37 -14.41
CA LEU A 394 14.49 -22.63 -13.29
C LEU A 394 16.01 -22.71 -13.33
N LEU A 395 16.66 -21.56 -13.22
CA LEU A 395 18.08 -21.49 -12.96
C LEU A 395 18.38 -21.88 -11.50
N PRO A 396 19.57 -22.44 -11.21
CA PRO A 396 19.99 -22.73 -9.84
C PRO A 396 20.02 -21.44 -8.98
N PHE A 397 20.01 -21.60 -7.66
CA PHE A 397 20.27 -20.46 -6.79
C PHE A 397 21.74 -20.01 -6.92
N PRO A 398 22.04 -18.72 -6.70
CA PRO A 398 23.41 -18.23 -6.77
C PRO A 398 24.31 -18.92 -5.74
N ALA A 399 25.55 -19.21 -6.15
CA ALA A 399 26.58 -19.79 -5.32
C ALA A 399 27.97 -19.48 -5.93
N ASP A 400 29.00 -19.45 -5.12
CA ASP A 400 30.43 -19.44 -5.48
C ASP A 400 30.82 -18.45 -6.61
N SER A 401 30.30 -17.21 -6.55
CA SER A 401 30.58 -16.14 -7.51
C SER A 401 30.89 -14.81 -6.80
N GLU A 402 31.54 -13.89 -7.50
CA GLU A 402 31.76 -12.53 -6.99
C GLU A 402 30.42 -11.84 -6.69
N TYR A 403 29.41 -12.03 -7.54
CA TYR A 403 28.05 -11.57 -7.30
C TYR A 403 27.48 -12.12 -5.99
N TYR A 404 27.61 -13.42 -5.74
CA TYR A 404 27.09 -14.03 -4.51
C TYR A 404 27.83 -13.55 -3.25
N ASN A 405 29.13 -13.27 -3.37
CA ASN A 405 29.91 -12.68 -2.28
C ASN A 405 29.37 -11.27 -1.92
N GLU A 406 29.01 -10.46 -2.92
CA GLU A 406 28.34 -9.18 -2.67
C GLU A 406 26.94 -9.35 -2.06
N ALA A 407 26.17 -10.35 -2.48
CA ALA A 407 24.87 -10.67 -1.91
C ALA A 407 24.97 -11.05 -0.42
N VAL A 408 25.95 -11.88 -0.06
CA VAL A 408 26.23 -12.26 1.35
C VAL A 408 26.64 -11.03 2.16
N LYS A 409 27.56 -10.20 1.63
CA LYS A 409 27.98 -8.93 2.28
C LYS A 409 26.79 -7.99 2.49
N ALA A 410 25.89 -7.89 1.53
CA ALA A 410 24.67 -7.09 1.63
C ALA A 410 23.73 -7.61 2.72
N MET A 411 23.57 -8.92 2.83
CA MET A 411 22.75 -9.56 3.86
C MET A 411 23.32 -9.29 5.25
N GLU A 412 24.63 -9.50 5.45
CA GLU A 412 25.30 -9.22 6.72
C GLU A 412 25.18 -7.73 7.14
N TYR A 413 25.26 -6.81 6.19
CA TYR A 413 25.05 -5.38 6.43
C TYR A 413 23.63 -5.09 6.94
N VAL A 414 22.59 -5.64 6.30
CA VAL A 414 21.20 -5.45 6.71
C VAL A 414 20.92 -6.15 8.04
N ASP A 415 21.41 -7.37 8.22
CA ASP A 415 21.26 -8.11 9.49
C ASP A 415 21.88 -7.32 10.67
N ALA A 416 23.02 -6.66 10.46
CA ALA A 416 23.64 -5.80 11.47
C ALA A 416 22.76 -4.58 11.83
N ILE A 417 22.11 -3.95 10.85
CA ILE A 417 21.17 -2.83 11.09
C ILE A 417 19.96 -3.34 11.88
N VAL A 418 19.30 -4.40 11.41
CA VAL A 418 18.12 -4.99 12.07
C VAL A 418 18.47 -5.45 13.50
N TYR A 419 19.67 -5.98 13.70
CA TYR A 419 20.13 -6.37 15.02
C TYR A 419 20.21 -5.18 15.97
N ASN A 420 20.76 -4.05 15.54
CA ASN A 420 20.96 -2.87 16.38
C ASN A 420 19.66 -2.10 16.64
N ASP A 421 18.77 -1.99 15.64
CA ASP A 421 17.56 -1.16 15.70
C ASP A 421 16.59 -1.57 16.82
N ASN A 422 16.55 -2.85 17.19
CA ASN A 422 15.60 -3.36 18.19
C ASN A 422 16.26 -4.03 19.39
N LEU A 423 17.57 -3.85 19.59
CA LEU A 423 18.30 -4.56 20.65
C LEU A 423 17.77 -4.20 22.04
N GLU A 424 17.44 -2.93 22.29
CA GLU A 424 16.93 -2.46 23.58
C GLU A 424 15.53 -3.02 23.92
N ASN A 425 14.72 -3.33 22.91
CA ASN A 425 13.36 -3.86 23.08
C ASN A 425 13.29 -5.39 23.05
N TYR A 426 14.34 -6.06 22.60
CA TYR A 426 14.31 -7.51 22.35
C TYR A 426 13.91 -8.33 23.57
N ALA A 427 14.43 -8.02 24.75
CA ALA A 427 14.09 -8.75 25.96
C ALA A 427 12.60 -8.64 26.32
N LYS A 428 12.00 -7.44 26.11
CA LYS A 428 10.59 -7.19 26.33
C LYS A 428 9.71 -7.89 25.30
N GLU A 429 10.11 -7.85 24.04
CA GLU A 429 9.42 -8.52 22.95
C GLU A 429 9.48 -10.04 23.13
N ARG A 430 10.64 -10.58 23.55
CA ARG A 430 10.80 -12.00 23.87
C ARG A 430 9.90 -12.43 25.02
N GLU A 431 9.77 -11.61 26.06
CA GLU A 431 8.84 -11.88 27.18
C GLU A 431 7.39 -11.95 26.64
N GLU A 432 6.98 -11.02 25.81
CA GLU A 432 5.60 -10.90 25.34
C GLU A 432 5.24 -11.98 24.29
N PHE A 433 6.10 -12.20 23.31
CA PHE A 433 5.79 -13.03 22.14
C PHE A 433 6.32 -14.46 22.25
N TYR A 434 7.12 -14.80 23.27
CA TYR A 434 7.65 -16.14 23.44
C TYR A 434 7.44 -16.69 24.85
N LEU A 435 7.94 -16.03 25.90
CA LEU A 435 7.93 -16.60 27.24
C LEU A 435 6.52 -16.68 27.86
N LYS A 436 5.70 -15.64 27.74
CA LYS A 436 4.32 -15.67 28.22
C LYS A 436 3.47 -16.70 27.48
N PRO A 437 3.45 -16.77 26.13
CA PRO A 437 2.76 -17.84 25.43
C PRO A 437 3.25 -19.24 25.83
N LEU A 438 4.55 -19.43 25.97
CA LEU A 438 5.12 -20.70 26.39
C LEU A 438 4.63 -21.12 27.80
N ALA A 439 4.63 -20.17 28.75
CA ALA A 439 4.14 -20.44 30.11
C ALA A 439 2.65 -20.86 30.13
N VAL A 440 1.80 -20.24 29.31
CA VAL A 440 0.39 -20.63 29.17
C VAL A 440 0.26 -22.07 28.65
N ILE A 441 1.09 -22.46 27.67
CA ILE A 441 1.07 -23.81 27.11
C ILE A 441 1.59 -24.84 28.14
N GLU A 442 2.65 -24.51 28.88
CA GLU A 442 3.22 -25.42 29.91
C GLU A 442 2.24 -25.62 31.06
N GLU A 443 1.55 -24.56 31.53
CA GLU A 443 0.51 -24.64 32.55
C GLU A 443 -0.64 -25.54 32.07
N TRP A 444 -1.13 -25.34 30.83
CA TRP A 444 -2.15 -26.20 30.25
C TRP A 444 -1.69 -27.67 30.20
N LYS A 445 -0.51 -27.95 29.66
CA LYS A 445 0.01 -29.33 29.54
C LYS A 445 0.19 -30.04 30.89
N SER A 446 0.48 -29.27 31.94
CA SER A 446 0.65 -29.82 33.31
C SER A 446 -0.67 -30.06 34.05
N SER A 447 -1.74 -29.39 33.63
CA SER A 447 -3.01 -29.40 34.36
C SER A 447 -3.88 -30.64 34.14
N GLU A 448 -3.61 -31.45 33.08
CA GLU A 448 -4.45 -32.58 32.61
C GLU A 448 -5.97 -32.30 32.56
N LYS A 449 -6.35 -31.04 32.63
CA LYS A 449 -7.74 -30.58 32.74
C LYS A 449 -8.39 -30.46 31.35
N SER A 450 -9.64 -30.91 31.22
CA SER A 450 -10.47 -30.57 30.07
C SER A 450 -10.82 -29.09 30.16
N LEU A 451 -10.60 -28.36 29.06
CA LEU A 451 -10.86 -26.92 28.98
C LEU A 451 -12.22 -26.64 28.40
N SER A 452 -12.96 -25.70 28.97
CA SER A 452 -14.09 -25.06 28.28
C SER A 452 -13.60 -24.25 27.08
N PRO A 453 -14.46 -23.90 26.10
CA PRO A 453 -14.04 -23.08 24.96
C PRO A 453 -13.42 -21.75 25.35
N GLU A 454 -13.91 -21.11 26.40
CA GLU A 454 -13.40 -19.85 26.94
C GLU A 454 -11.99 -20.02 27.55
N GLU A 455 -11.79 -21.09 28.32
CA GLU A 455 -10.49 -21.42 28.92
C GLU A 455 -9.46 -21.87 27.87
N ALA A 456 -9.90 -22.48 26.78
CA ALA A 456 -9.04 -22.93 25.68
C ALA A 456 -8.54 -21.77 24.80
N ARG A 457 -9.24 -20.64 24.73
CA ARG A 457 -8.91 -19.51 23.86
C ARG A 457 -7.51 -18.93 24.12
N PRO A 458 -7.08 -18.64 25.36
CA PRO A 458 -5.70 -18.22 25.64
C PRO A 458 -4.66 -19.25 25.18
N VAL A 459 -4.95 -20.54 25.35
CA VAL A 459 -4.05 -21.62 24.93
C VAL A 459 -3.96 -21.69 23.40
N MET A 460 -5.10 -21.60 22.69
CA MET A 460 -5.13 -21.54 21.23
C MET A 460 -4.33 -20.34 20.71
N ASN A 461 -4.50 -19.17 21.30
CA ASN A 461 -3.75 -17.97 20.92
C ASN A 461 -2.23 -18.16 21.17
N ALA A 462 -1.84 -18.77 22.29
CA ALA A 462 -0.44 -19.05 22.60
C ALA A 462 0.18 -20.05 21.61
N LEU A 463 -0.53 -21.13 21.29
CA LEU A 463 -0.10 -22.11 20.29
C LEU A 463 0.02 -21.48 18.89
N SER A 464 -0.92 -20.63 18.50
CA SER A 464 -0.89 -19.87 17.23
C SER A 464 0.32 -18.92 17.19
N THR A 465 0.56 -18.17 18.26
CA THR A 465 1.71 -17.26 18.38
C THR A 465 3.05 -17.98 18.25
N LEU A 466 3.17 -19.18 18.81
CA LEU A 466 4.39 -19.99 18.71
C LEU A 466 4.41 -20.91 17.48
N SER A 467 3.43 -20.77 16.55
CA SER A 467 3.32 -21.59 15.33
C SER A 467 3.27 -23.10 15.60
N MET A 468 2.73 -23.50 16.75
CA MET A 468 2.53 -24.90 17.14
C MET A 468 1.22 -25.44 16.54
N TYR A 469 1.16 -25.47 15.20
CA TYR A 469 -0.07 -25.69 14.45
C TYR A 469 -0.66 -27.09 14.60
N ASP A 470 0.14 -28.11 14.83
CA ASP A 470 -0.38 -29.47 14.99
C ASP A 470 -1.10 -29.62 16.35
N GLU A 471 -0.52 -29.12 17.44
CA GLU A 471 -1.17 -29.11 18.75
C GLU A 471 -2.40 -28.16 18.75
N LEU A 472 -2.29 -27.01 18.08
CA LEU A 472 -3.42 -26.10 17.91
C LEU A 472 -4.59 -26.78 17.18
N TYR A 473 -4.29 -27.48 16.09
CA TYR A 473 -5.28 -28.22 15.33
C TYR A 473 -6.00 -29.30 16.19
N GLU A 474 -5.23 -30.10 16.92
CA GLU A 474 -5.76 -31.12 17.83
C GLU A 474 -6.64 -30.51 18.93
N LEU A 475 -6.23 -29.38 19.51
CA LEU A 475 -7.01 -28.66 20.51
C LEU A 475 -8.34 -28.16 19.91
N CYS A 476 -8.29 -27.54 18.73
CA CYS A 476 -9.49 -27.07 18.03
C CYS A 476 -10.48 -28.22 17.74
N GLU A 477 -9.99 -29.37 17.21
CA GLU A 477 -10.80 -30.56 16.96
C GLU A 477 -11.49 -31.06 18.23
N ARG A 478 -10.78 -31.09 19.36
CA ARG A 478 -11.33 -31.51 20.65
C ARG A 478 -12.43 -30.55 21.12
N ILE A 479 -12.16 -29.23 21.12
CA ILE A 479 -13.11 -28.20 21.55
C ILE A 479 -14.39 -28.24 20.72
N ILE A 480 -14.27 -28.39 19.40
CA ILE A 480 -15.41 -28.47 18.48
C ILE A 480 -16.23 -29.75 18.75
N ARG A 481 -15.58 -30.88 18.96
CA ARG A 481 -16.25 -32.16 19.20
C ARG A 481 -16.97 -32.23 20.55
N GLU A 482 -16.41 -31.61 21.59
CA GLU A 482 -16.94 -31.68 22.96
C GLU A 482 -18.00 -30.60 23.25
N ASN A 483 -18.23 -29.65 22.35
CA ASN A 483 -19.14 -28.53 22.58
C ASN A 483 -20.08 -28.30 21.39
N ASP A 484 -21.38 -28.36 21.65
CA ASP A 484 -22.41 -28.15 20.64
C ASP A 484 -22.71 -26.67 20.35
N ASN A 485 -22.31 -25.76 21.23
CA ASN A 485 -22.57 -24.33 21.06
C ASN A 485 -21.56 -23.71 20.07
N LYS A 486 -22.04 -23.43 18.86
CA LYS A 486 -21.22 -22.85 17.79
C LYS A 486 -20.65 -21.47 18.13
N PHE A 487 -21.37 -20.66 18.89
CA PHE A 487 -20.85 -19.35 19.30
C PHE A 487 -19.60 -19.48 20.16
N ASN A 488 -19.62 -20.39 21.13
CA ASN A 488 -18.48 -20.62 22.02
C ASN A 488 -17.31 -21.28 21.29
N THR A 489 -17.58 -22.10 20.27
CA THR A 489 -16.55 -22.80 19.47
C THR A 489 -16.09 -22.00 18.23
N ALA A 490 -16.63 -20.81 17.98
CA ALA A 490 -16.32 -20.01 16.80
C ALA A 490 -14.81 -19.75 16.64
N HIS A 491 -14.09 -19.48 17.74
CA HIS A 491 -12.65 -19.31 17.69
C HIS A 491 -11.89 -20.58 17.25
N ALA A 492 -12.31 -21.72 17.73
CA ALA A 492 -11.72 -22.99 17.33
C ALA A 492 -11.98 -23.30 15.85
N TYR A 493 -13.17 -23.00 15.32
CA TYR A 493 -13.44 -23.10 13.89
C TYR A 493 -12.56 -22.16 13.09
N MET A 494 -12.38 -20.90 13.53
CA MET A 494 -11.54 -19.92 12.86
C MET A 494 -10.07 -20.39 12.77
N GLU A 495 -9.48 -20.82 13.88
CA GLU A 495 -8.10 -21.29 13.93
C GLU A 495 -7.90 -22.60 13.14
N ARG A 496 -8.84 -23.57 13.26
CA ARG A 496 -8.77 -24.79 12.46
C ARG A 496 -8.88 -24.50 10.96
N GLY A 497 -9.78 -23.62 10.59
CA GLY A 497 -9.95 -23.15 9.21
C GLY A 497 -8.67 -22.52 8.68
N ARG A 498 -8.04 -21.62 9.44
CA ARG A 498 -6.77 -20.98 9.08
C ARG A 498 -5.67 -22.02 8.84
N ILE A 499 -5.52 -23.00 9.74
CA ILE A 499 -4.50 -24.06 9.59
C ILE A 499 -4.77 -24.91 8.34
N ARG A 500 -6.05 -25.25 8.07
CA ARG A 500 -6.46 -25.99 6.86
C ARG A 500 -6.08 -25.23 5.60
N LEU A 501 -6.41 -23.94 5.53
CA LEU A 501 -6.06 -23.11 4.37
C LEU A 501 -4.53 -22.98 4.19
N LEU A 502 -3.75 -22.87 5.27
CA LEU A 502 -2.29 -22.88 5.20
C LEU A 502 -1.73 -24.21 4.64
N LYS A 503 -2.45 -25.33 4.84
CA LYS A 503 -2.10 -26.66 4.31
C LYS A 503 -2.80 -26.97 2.97
N TYR A 504 -3.45 -25.98 2.34
CA TYR A 504 -4.24 -26.10 1.10
C TYR A 504 -5.38 -27.12 1.18
N ASP A 505 -6.00 -27.26 2.34
CA ASP A 505 -7.21 -28.03 2.54
C ASP A 505 -8.46 -27.09 2.42
N ASN A 506 -9.23 -27.25 1.35
CA ASN A 506 -10.40 -26.43 1.05
C ASN A 506 -11.51 -26.52 2.12
N ASN A 507 -11.51 -27.56 2.97
CA ASN A 507 -12.44 -27.64 4.10
C ASN A 507 -12.26 -26.48 5.09
N GLY A 508 -11.13 -25.80 5.06
CA GLY A 508 -10.89 -24.59 5.84
C GLY A 508 -11.88 -23.46 5.53
N ILE A 509 -12.37 -23.36 4.29
CA ILE A 509 -13.38 -22.36 3.90
C ILE A 509 -14.67 -22.56 4.71
N ASN A 510 -15.13 -23.81 4.83
CA ASN A 510 -16.37 -24.13 5.59
C ASN A 510 -16.19 -23.86 7.10
N ASP A 511 -15.01 -24.13 7.65
CA ASP A 511 -14.72 -23.83 9.05
C ASP A 511 -14.78 -22.32 9.30
N ILE A 512 -14.16 -21.52 8.44
CA ILE A 512 -14.15 -20.06 8.56
C ILE A 512 -15.57 -19.50 8.41
N TYR A 513 -16.38 -19.99 7.46
CA TYR A 513 -17.79 -19.59 7.37
C TYR A 513 -18.58 -19.96 8.62
N THR A 514 -18.32 -21.13 9.20
CA THR A 514 -18.96 -21.53 10.46
C THR A 514 -18.59 -20.57 11.60
N ALA A 515 -17.34 -20.12 11.66
CA ALA A 515 -16.91 -19.13 12.64
C ALA A 515 -17.58 -17.77 12.42
N ILE A 516 -17.66 -17.29 11.18
CA ILE A 516 -18.32 -16.03 10.79
C ILE A 516 -19.81 -16.07 11.15
N ASP A 517 -20.51 -17.13 10.78
CA ASP A 517 -21.95 -17.31 11.02
C ASP A 517 -22.26 -17.38 12.53
N ALA A 518 -21.34 -17.92 13.32
CA ALA A 518 -21.46 -18.02 14.76
C ALA A 518 -21.10 -16.72 15.50
N ASN A 519 -20.15 -15.94 15.00
CA ASN A 519 -19.68 -14.72 15.66
C ASN A 519 -19.17 -13.71 14.63
N SER A 520 -19.89 -12.59 14.51
CA SER A 520 -19.59 -11.52 13.56
C SER A 520 -18.21 -10.85 13.72
N ASN A 521 -17.53 -11.03 14.86
CA ASN A 521 -16.17 -10.52 15.05
C ASN A 521 -15.15 -11.18 14.12
N TYR A 522 -15.46 -12.32 13.50
CA TYR A 522 -14.59 -13.03 12.56
C TYR A 522 -14.86 -12.70 11.08
N ILE A 523 -15.83 -11.82 10.79
CA ILE A 523 -16.21 -11.47 9.41
C ILE A 523 -15.02 -10.96 8.63
N GLU A 524 -14.34 -9.95 9.17
CA GLU A 524 -13.26 -9.27 8.46
C GLU A 524 -12.09 -10.21 8.19
N ASP A 525 -11.53 -10.79 9.24
CA ASP A 525 -10.38 -11.70 9.13
C ASP A 525 -10.72 -12.95 8.30
N GLY A 526 -11.90 -13.52 8.52
CA GLY A 526 -12.31 -14.74 7.82
C GLY A 526 -12.52 -14.52 6.33
N LEU A 527 -13.19 -13.43 5.95
CA LEU A 527 -13.40 -13.11 4.54
C LEU A 527 -12.09 -12.79 3.81
N ASN A 528 -11.15 -12.10 4.48
CA ASN A 528 -9.82 -11.86 3.91
C ASN A 528 -9.09 -13.16 3.58
N LEU A 529 -9.06 -14.09 4.55
CA LEU A 529 -8.43 -15.40 4.36
C LEU A 529 -9.06 -16.20 3.22
N ILE A 530 -10.39 -16.23 3.13
CA ILE A 530 -11.10 -16.96 2.06
C ILE A 530 -10.82 -16.33 0.69
N GLY A 531 -10.92 -15.00 0.56
CA GLY A 531 -10.73 -14.30 -0.70
C GLY A 531 -9.32 -14.50 -1.26
N GLU A 532 -8.30 -14.33 -0.43
CA GLU A 532 -6.91 -14.59 -0.83
C GLU A 532 -6.68 -16.06 -1.22
N TYR A 533 -7.18 -16.97 -0.40
CA TYR A 533 -7.02 -18.41 -0.64
C TYR A 533 -7.64 -18.84 -1.97
N CYS A 534 -8.88 -18.39 -2.25
CA CYS A 534 -9.58 -18.72 -3.49
C CYS A 534 -8.81 -18.20 -4.72
N CYS A 535 -8.24 -16.99 -4.65
CA CYS A 535 -7.43 -16.45 -5.75
C CYS A 535 -6.15 -17.28 -5.98
N VAL A 536 -5.41 -17.59 -4.92
CA VAL A 536 -4.16 -18.36 -5.00
C VAL A 536 -4.39 -19.79 -5.49
N CYS A 537 -5.47 -20.44 -5.02
CA CYS A 537 -5.77 -21.82 -5.37
C CYS A 537 -6.60 -21.98 -6.67
N GLY A 538 -7.00 -20.89 -7.33
CA GLY A 538 -7.80 -20.95 -8.55
C GLY A 538 -9.22 -21.46 -8.34
N LEU A 539 -9.82 -21.21 -7.18
CA LEU A 539 -11.14 -21.71 -6.79
C LEU A 539 -12.24 -20.74 -7.23
N GLU A 540 -12.59 -20.74 -8.49
CA GLU A 540 -13.51 -19.75 -9.09
C GLU A 540 -14.94 -19.84 -8.52
N ASN A 541 -15.43 -21.06 -8.25
CA ASN A 541 -16.77 -21.26 -7.68
C ASN A 541 -16.87 -20.76 -6.25
N GLU A 542 -15.89 -21.11 -5.41
CA GLU A 542 -15.78 -20.68 -4.02
C GLU A 542 -15.54 -19.17 -3.91
N LEU A 543 -14.77 -18.60 -4.85
CA LEU A 543 -14.58 -17.17 -4.96
C LEU A 543 -15.89 -16.44 -5.31
N ASN A 544 -16.74 -17.02 -6.16
CA ASN A 544 -18.04 -16.47 -6.46
C ASN A 544 -19.00 -16.59 -5.25
N GLU A 545 -19.00 -17.71 -4.53
CA GLU A 545 -19.76 -17.87 -3.28
C GLU A 545 -19.27 -16.86 -2.22
N TYR A 546 -17.98 -16.72 -2.06
CA TYR A 546 -17.36 -15.69 -1.20
C TYR A 546 -17.85 -14.28 -1.58
N ARG A 547 -17.85 -13.95 -2.87
CA ARG A 547 -18.34 -12.66 -3.36
C ARG A 547 -19.84 -12.47 -3.05
N GLU A 548 -20.64 -13.49 -3.14
CA GLU A 548 -22.07 -13.43 -2.77
C GLU A 548 -22.28 -13.28 -1.26
N ARG A 549 -21.63 -14.08 -0.42
CA ARG A 549 -21.74 -13.98 1.05
C ARG A 549 -21.22 -12.66 1.60
N SER A 550 -20.12 -12.13 1.06
CA SER A 550 -19.60 -10.84 1.48
C SER A 550 -20.52 -9.64 1.17
N MET A 551 -21.55 -9.86 0.31
CA MET A 551 -22.54 -8.84 -0.04
C MET A 551 -23.66 -8.66 0.97
N ASP A 552 -23.98 -9.72 1.71
CA ASP A 552 -25.08 -9.71 2.69
C ASP A 552 -24.64 -9.12 4.04
N ILE A 553 -23.37 -8.71 4.15
CA ILE A 553 -22.82 -8.13 5.36
C ILE A 553 -23.04 -6.61 5.34
N GLU A 554 -24.00 -6.14 6.16
CA GLU A 554 -24.36 -4.72 6.30
C GLU A 554 -23.28 -3.86 7.00
N GLN A 555 -22.23 -4.46 7.55
CA GLN A 555 -21.16 -3.72 8.24
C GLN A 555 -20.11 -3.24 7.24
N PRO A 556 -19.64 -1.98 7.37
CA PRO A 556 -18.51 -1.51 6.58
C PRO A 556 -17.27 -2.32 6.98
N CYS A 557 -16.73 -3.10 6.06
CA CYS A 557 -15.43 -3.73 6.25
C CYS A 557 -14.37 -2.65 6.44
N HIS A 558 -13.70 -2.69 7.59
CA HIS A 558 -12.63 -1.74 7.94
C HIS A 558 -11.24 -2.21 7.50
N SER A 559 -11.12 -3.37 6.85
CA SER A 559 -9.84 -3.95 6.52
C SER A 559 -9.26 -3.48 5.18
N ASP A 560 -7.95 -3.30 5.19
CA ASP A 560 -7.16 -2.88 4.03
C ASP A 560 -6.88 -4.05 3.04
N HIS A 561 -7.46 -5.26 3.25
CA HIS A 561 -6.96 -6.51 2.66
C HIS A 561 -7.96 -7.36 1.86
N ILE A 562 -9.23 -7.00 1.74
CA ILE A 562 -10.15 -7.76 0.89
C ILE A 562 -9.83 -7.52 -0.59
N GLU A 563 -9.05 -8.40 -1.20
CA GLU A 563 -8.69 -8.37 -2.65
C GLU A 563 -8.24 -6.98 -3.18
N GLY A 564 -7.63 -6.10 -2.34
CA GLY A 564 -7.28 -4.73 -2.74
C GLY A 564 -8.50 -3.84 -3.08
N GLU A 565 -9.73 -4.33 -2.97
CA GLU A 565 -10.97 -3.56 -3.14
C GLU A 565 -11.16 -2.56 -1.99
N SER A 566 -10.52 -2.80 -0.85
CA SER A 566 -10.53 -1.94 0.32
C SER A 566 -10.06 -0.53 0.06
N LEU A 567 -9.10 -0.32 -0.85
CA LEU A 567 -8.68 1.05 -1.23
C LEU A 567 -9.84 1.86 -1.84
N LEU A 568 -10.75 1.22 -2.57
CA LEU A 568 -11.93 1.88 -3.12
C LEU A 568 -12.97 2.15 -2.05
N PHE A 569 -13.21 1.18 -1.19
CA PHE A 569 -14.08 1.34 -0.03
C PHE A 569 -13.48 2.31 0.97
N LEU A 570 -12.18 2.30 1.22
CA LEU A 570 -11.46 3.28 2.05
C LEU A 570 -11.58 4.71 1.49
N CYS A 571 -11.41 4.94 0.20
CA CYS A 571 -11.63 6.26 -0.39
C CYS A 571 -13.08 6.73 -0.23
N LEU A 572 -14.05 5.81 -0.25
CA LEU A 572 -15.47 6.14 -0.12
C LEU A 572 -15.95 6.15 1.34
N TYR A 573 -15.39 5.29 2.22
CA TYR A 573 -15.86 5.07 3.60
C TYR A 573 -14.97 5.65 4.69
N LYS A 574 -13.63 5.62 4.59
CA LYS A 574 -12.74 6.18 5.62
C LYS A 574 -12.96 7.69 5.87
N LYS A 575 -13.53 8.40 4.89
CA LYS A 575 -14.02 9.78 5.05
C LYS A 575 -15.48 9.89 5.51
N SER A 576 -16.14 8.81 5.93
CA SER A 576 -17.52 8.85 6.44
C SER A 576 -17.63 9.22 7.92
N TYR A 577 -16.54 9.24 8.66
CA TYR A 577 -16.48 9.70 10.04
C TYR A 577 -16.08 11.19 10.18
N MET A 578 -16.10 11.95 9.09
CA MET A 578 -15.96 13.41 9.15
C MET A 578 -17.29 14.13 9.03
#